data_2cb7fe327f870dc137a39d51425b6735
#
_entry.id   2cb7fe327f870dc137a39d51425b6735
#
_cell.length_a   1.000
_cell.length_b   1.000
_cell.length_c   1.000
_cell.angle_alpha   90.00
_cell.angle_beta   90.00
_cell.angle_gamma   90.00
#
_symmetry.space_group_name_H-M   'P 1'
#
loop_
_entity.id
_entity.type
_entity.pdbx_description
1 polymer ?
#
loop_
_entity_poly.entity_id
_entity_poly.type
_entity_poly.pdbx_seq_one_letter_code
_entity_poly.pdbx_strand_id
1 'polypeptide(L)'
;MRVVGYVRESADPSAGRSAFEQQETIRRHAVEHGHALVAVCQDARSPGEALGRDGYLGLLGVIASGAIDAVLLPGVAVLSSDQIVQEIMLWDLRSRGVRIISTDDSDVTLLDSEAEPGPSRMLIRDVLQRVGEHARYLSALGVDLPGLPHDGDVMIHIIADEAQAKAPSFTEA
;
A
#
# COMPACT_ATOMS: atom_id res chain seq x y z
N MET A 1 -8.80 -18.86 -2.91
CA MET A 1 -8.94 -17.39 -2.96
C MET A 1 -8.35 -16.88 -4.27
N ARG A 2 -8.91 -15.81 -4.81
CA ARG A 2 -8.31 -15.06 -5.94
C ARG A 2 -7.36 -14.00 -5.37
N VAL A 3 -6.11 -14.08 -5.74
CA VAL A 3 -5.08 -13.19 -5.19
C VAL A 3 -4.38 -12.40 -6.29
N VAL A 4 -3.94 -11.20 -5.97
CA VAL A 4 -3.05 -10.39 -6.80
C VAL A 4 -1.73 -10.21 -6.06
N GLY A 5 -0.63 -10.43 -6.77
CA GLY A 5 0.72 -10.24 -6.23
C GLY A 5 1.19 -8.79 -6.40
N TYR A 6 2.01 -8.32 -5.47
CA TYR A 6 2.72 -7.06 -5.64
C TYR A 6 4.20 -7.23 -5.29
N VAL A 7 5.05 -6.74 -6.16
CA VAL A 7 6.51 -6.76 -6.00
C VAL A 7 7.10 -5.39 -6.28
N ARG A 8 8.20 -5.08 -5.60
CA ARG A 8 8.95 -3.84 -5.83
C ARG A 8 10.45 -4.14 -5.85
N GLU A 9 11.08 -3.74 -6.93
CA GLU A 9 12.53 -3.74 -7.02
C GLU A 9 13.08 -2.42 -6.49
N SER A 10 14.06 -2.50 -5.59
CA SER A 10 14.73 -1.31 -5.07
C SER A 10 15.49 -0.58 -6.19
N ALA A 11 15.60 0.74 -6.06
CA ALA A 11 16.50 1.53 -6.91
C ALA A 11 17.98 1.14 -6.70
N ASP A 12 18.33 0.64 -5.52
CA ASP A 12 19.63 0.05 -5.20
C ASP A 12 19.59 -1.47 -5.45
N PRO A 13 20.31 -1.98 -6.46
CA PRO A 13 20.33 -3.41 -6.78
C PRO A 13 20.90 -4.29 -5.66
N SER A 14 21.67 -3.71 -4.73
CA SER A 14 22.23 -4.44 -3.58
C SER A 14 21.23 -4.55 -2.41
N ALA A 15 20.15 -3.77 -2.44
CA ALA A 15 19.17 -3.69 -1.37
C ALA A 15 17.93 -4.55 -1.64
N GLY A 16 18.07 -5.86 -1.53
CA GLY A 16 16.94 -6.76 -1.57
C GLY A 16 16.92 -7.75 -2.71
N ARG A 17 15.83 -8.52 -2.79
CA ARG A 17 15.63 -9.54 -3.84
C ARG A 17 15.23 -8.87 -5.16
N SER A 18 15.67 -9.46 -6.27
CA SER A 18 15.21 -9.04 -7.60
C SER A 18 13.69 -9.24 -7.76
N ALA A 19 13.08 -8.48 -8.68
CA ALA A 19 11.66 -8.63 -8.98
C ALA A 19 11.32 -10.07 -9.42
N PHE A 20 12.21 -10.73 -10.15
CA PHE A 20 12.04 -12.12 -10.57
C PHE A 20 11.95 -13.08 -9.36
N GLU A 21 12.87 -12.99 -8.41
CA GLU A 21 12.87 -13.83 -7.20
C GLU A 21 11.62 -13.58 -6.35
N GLN A 22 11.20 -12.32 -6.24
CA GLN A 22 9.98 -11.96 -5.55
C GLN A 22 8.74 -12.58 -6.22
N GLN A 23 8.64 -12.51 -7.55
CA GLN A 23 7.54 -13.12 -8.30
C GLN A 23 7.51 -14.63 -8.16
N GLU A 24 8.65 -15.30 -8.22
CA GLU A 24 8.73 -16.75 -8.02
C GLU A 24 8.30 -17.16 -6.61
N THR A 25 8.65 -16.37 -5.60
CA THR A 25 8.18 -16.59 -4.23
C THR A 25 6.66 -16.49 -4.14
N ILE A 26 6.05 -15.47 -4.75
CA ILE A 26 4.60 -15.28 -4.81
C ILE A 26 3.93 -16.45 -5.55
N ARG A 27 4.44 -16.84 -6.72
CA ARG A 27 3.86 -17.94 -7.52
C ARG A 27 3.88 -19.26 -6.76
N ARG A 28 5.03 -19.59 -6.15
CA ARG A 28 5.18 -20.80 -5.35
C ARG A 28 4.19 -20.81 -4.20
N HIS A 29 4.11 -19.75 -3.41
CA HIS A 29 3.18 -19.63 -2.29
C HIS A 29 1.71 -19.77 -2.75
N ALA A 30 1.34 -19.12 -3.86
CA ALA A 30 -0.01 -19.24 -4.40
C ALA A 30 -0.37 -20.69 -4.77
N VAL A 31 0.54 -21.41 -5.40
CA VAL A 31 0.36 -22.84 -5.76
C VAL A 31 0.27 -23.70 -4.51
N GLU A 32 1.18 -23.57 -3.57
CA GLU A 32 1.24 -24.36 -2.32
C GLU A 32 -0.04 -24.21 -1.48
N HIS A 33 -0.67 -23.02 -1.51
CA HIS A 33 -1.88 -22.73 -0.73
C HIS A 33 -3.17 -22.78 -1.57
N GLY A 34 -3.11 -23.24 -2.82
CA GLY A 34 -4.30 -23.36 -3.68
C GLY A 34 -4.95 -22.01 -4.00
N HIS A 35 -4.17 -20.93 -4.13
CA HIS A 35 -4.68 -19.62 -4.50
C HIS A 35 -4.64 -19.43 -6.02
N ALA A 36 -5.66 -18.80 -6.57
CA ALA A 36 -5.67 -18.38 -7.98
C ALA A 36 -4.97 -17.01 -8.12
N LEU A 37 -3.71 -17.03 -8.52
CA LEU A 37 -2.95 -15.79 -8.79
C LEU A 37 -3.44 -15.17 -10.10
N VAL A 38 -4.13 -14.02 -10.01
CA VAL A 38 -4.77 -13.34 -11.15
C VAL A 38 -3.78 -12.48 -11.92
N ALA A 39 -2.92 -11.75 -11.20
CA ALA A 39 -1.91 -10.87 -11.76
C ALA A 39 -0.78 -10.65 -10.76
N VAL A 40 0.34 -10.15 -11.23
CA VAL A 40 1.40 -9.57 -10.40
C VAL A 40 1.69 -8.16 -10.89
N CYS A 41 1.48 -7.18 -10.01
CA CYS A 41 1.83 -5.79 -10.26
C CYS A 41 3.26 -5.53 -9.78
N GLN A 42 4.02 -4.75 -10.54
CA GLN A 42 5.43 -4.53 -10.26
C GLN A 42 5.81 -3.06 -10.37
N ASP A 43 6.58 -2.60 -9.38
CA ASP A 43 7.34 -1.37 -9.48
C ASP A 43 8.82 -1.68 -9.68
N ALA A 44 9.37 -1.26 -10.81
CA ALA A 44 10.78 -1.43 -11.13
C ALA A 44 11.57 -0.20 -10.71
N ARG A 45 12.66 -0.40 -9.94
CA ARG A 45 13.63 0.64 -9.54
C ARG A 45 12.99 1.89 -8.94
N SER A 46 11.92 1.68 -8.16
CA SER A 46 11.13 2.77 -7.60
C SER A 46 11.59 3.11 -6.18
N PRO A 47 11.69 4.41 -5.81
CA PRO A 47 11.88 4.81 -4.43
C PRO A 47 10.75 4.26 -3.55
N GLY A 48 11.11 3.68 -2.40
CA GLY A 48 10.12 3.09 -1.50
C GLY A 48 9.17 4.08 -0.84
N GLU A 49 9.51 5.37 -0.87
CA GLU A 49 8.77 6.44 -0.20
C GLU A 49 7.64 7.03 -1.05
N ALA A 50 7.66 6.81 -2.38
CA ALA A 50 6.62 7.33 -3.26
C ALA A 50 5.34 6.50 -3.15
N LEU A 51 4.21 7.15 -2.86
CA LEU A 51 2.87 6.54 -2.84
C LEU A 51 2.28 6.38 -4.25
N GLY A 52 2.55 7.33 -5.15
CA GLY A 52 2.03 7.35 -6.52
C GLY A 52 2.84 6.50 -7.51
N ARG A 53 3.20 5.26 -7.14
CA ARG A 53 3.94 4.33 -8.01
C ARG A 53 3.02 3.62 -8.98
N ASP A 54 3.44 3.49 -10.24
CA ASP A 54 2.62 2.90 -11.30
C ASP A 54 2.19 1.46 -11.01
N GLY A 55 3.08 0.64 -10.47
CA GLY A 55 2.77 -0.74 -10.09
C GLY A 55 1.77 -0.81 -8.93
N TYR A 56 1.89 0.08 -7.95
CA TYR A 56 0.92 0.16 -6.85
C TYR A 56 -0.44 0.67 -7.33
N LEU A 57 -0.47 1.71 -8.16
CA LEU A 57 -1.71 2.19 -8.78
C LEU A 57 -2.36 1.11 -9.65
N GLY A 58 -1.56 0.33 -10.37
CA GLY A 58 -2.02 -0.84 -11.11
C GLY A 58 -2.64 -1.90 -10.20
N LEU A 59 -2.02 -2.17 -9.04
CA LEU A 59 -2.58 -3.06 -8.01
C LEU A 59 -3.96 -2.57 -7.54
N LEU A 60 -4.08 -1.27 -7.21
CA LEU A 60 -5.36 -0.69 -6.80
C LEU A 60 -6.42 -0.80 -7.90
N GLY A 61 -6.03 -0.60 -9.16
CA GLY A 61 -6.91 -0.80 -10.32
C GLY A 61 -7.42 -2.24 -10.45
N VAL A 62 -6.55 -3.23 -10.24
CA VAL A 62 -6.94 -4.65 -10.24
C VAL A 62 -7.90 -4.96 -9.09
N ILE A 63 -7.66 -4.43 -7.90
CA ILE A 63 -8.57 -4.58 -6.75
C ILE A 63 -9.93 -3.94 -7.05
N ALA A 64 -9.94 -2.72 -7.58
CA ALA A 64 -11.18 -1.99 -7.91
C ALA A 64 -12.01 -2.67 -9.02
N SER A 65 -11.40 -3.46 -9.91
CA SER A 65 -12.12 -4.23 -10.93
C SER A 65 -13.00 -5.35 -10.34
N GLY A 66 -12.86 -5.64 -9.05
CA GLY A 66 -13.63 -6.60 -8.29
C GLY A 66 -13.10 -8.03 -8.37
N ALA A 67 -13.58 -8.88 -7.45
CA ALA A 67 -13.27 -10.30 -7.38
C ALA A 67 -11.79 -10.63 -6.96
N ILE A 68 -11.15 -9.76 -6.17
CA ILE A 68 -9.88 -10.05 -5.50
C ILE A 68 -10.14 -10.23 -4.00
N ASP A 69 -9.71 -11.38 -3.46
CA ASP A 69 -9.89 -11.71 -2.05
C ASP A 69 -8.69 -11.22 -1.20
N ALA A 70 -7.49 -11.24 -1.79
CA ALA A 70 -6.28 -10.86 -1.06
C ALA A 70 -5.16 -10.33 -1.96
N VAL A 71 -4.29 -9.52 -1.36
CA VAL A 71 -2.99 -9.11 -1.92
C VAL A 71 -1.91 -10.02 -1.33
N LEU A 72 -1.08 -10.59 -2.18
CA LEU A 72 0.03 -11.46 -1.81
C LEU A 72 1.37 -10.72 -1.98
N LEU A 73 2.11 -10.60 -0.90
CA LEU A 73 3.40 -9.89 -0.82
C LEU A 73 4.54 -10.87 -0.54
N PRO A 74 5.73 -10.68 -1.11
CA PRO A 74 6.92 -11.44 -0.73
C PRO A 74 7.47 -11.08 0.66
N GLY A 75 6.93 -10.02 1.26
CA GLY A 75 7.21 -9.45 2.57
C GLY A 75 6.62 -8.05 2.63
N VAL A 76 6.20 -7.58 3.80
CA VAL A 76 5.61 -6.23 3.96
C VAL A 76 6.60 -5.11 3.60
N ALA A 77 7.91 -5.36 3.72
CA ALA A 77 8.96 -4.42 3.33
C ALA A 77 8.91 -4.01 1.83
N VAL A 78 8.25 -4.80 0.98
CA VAL A 78 8.06 -4.45 -0.44
C VAL A 78 7.17 -3.23 -0.61
N LEU A 79 6.24 -2.98 0.30
CA LEU A 79 5.38 -1.80 0.27
C LEU A 79 6.20 -0.53 0.47
N SER A 80 7.01 -0.47 1.51
CA SER A 80 7.95 0.63 1.76
C SER A 80 8.99 0.24 2.80
N SER A 81 10.17 0.87 2.74
CA SER A 81 11.14 0.88 3.84
C SER A 81 10.80 1.92 4.91
N ASP A 82 10.06 2.96 4.55
CA ASP A 82 9.52 3.94 5.51
C ASP A 82 8.29 3.36 6.22
N GLN A 83 8.29 3.41 7.56
CA GLN A 83 7.25 2.82 8.38
C GLN A 83 5.90 3.54 8.22
N ILE A 84 5.91 4.86 8.05
CA ILE A 84 4.69 5.65 7.90
C ILE A 84 4.02 5.31 6.57
N VAL A 85 4.81 5.36 5.49
CA VAL A 85 4.33 5.01 4.15
C VAL A 85 3.83 3.57 4.11
N GLN A 86 4.54 2.64 4.76
CA GLN A 86 4.13 1.24 4.85
C GLN A 86 2.77 1.08 5.54
N GLU A 87 2.55 1.77 6.67
CA GLU A 87 1.26 1.72 7.38
C GLU A 87 0.13 2.39 6.58
N ILE A 88 0.41 3.47 5.86
CA ILE A 88 -0.56 4.09 4.94
C ILE A 88 -1.00 3.08 3.88
N MET A 89 -0.05 2.40 3.24
CA MET A 89 -0.37 1.41 2.20
C MET A 89 -1.13 0.20 2.77
N LEU A 90 -0.75 -0.28 3.96
CA LEU A 90 -1.46 -1.36 4.64
C LEU A 90 -2.89 -0.95 4.99
N TRP A 91 -3.07 0.27 5.47
CA TRP A 91 -4.38 0.83 5.79
C TRP A 91 -5.24 0.98 4.54
N ASP A 92 -4.68 1.51 3.45
CA ASP A 92 -5.38 1.67 2.17
C ASP A 92 -5.87 0.31 1.64
N LEU A 93 -5.02 -0.69 1.59
CA LEU A 93 -5.39 -2.04 1.14
C LEU A 93 -6.49 -2.65 2.02
N ARG A 94 -6.39 -2.52 3.35
CA ARG A 94 -7.42 -3.01 4.27
C ARG A 94 -8.76 -2.28 4.11
N SER A 95 -8.74 -0.97 3.88
CA SER A 95 -9.95 -0.17 3.69
C SER A 95 -10.73 -0.55 2.42
N ARG A 96 -10.05 -1.15 1.44
CA ARG A 96 -10.65 -1.72 0.21
C ARG A 96 -11.23 -3.13 0.43
N GLY A 97 -11.18 -3.65 1.65
CA GLY A 97 -11.77 -4.93 2.00
C GLY A 97 -10.96 -6.15 1.56
N VAL A 98 -9.72 -5.99 1.08
CA VAL A 98 -8.86 -7.12 0.70
C VAL A 98 -7.99 -7.55 1.88
N ARG A 99 -7.75 -8.85 1.99
CA ARG A 99 -6.79 -9.39 2.94
C ARG A 99 -5.36 -9.17 2.44
N ILE A 100 -4.41 -9.06 3.36
CA ILE A 100 -2.99 -8.98 3.04
C ILE A 100 -2.33 -10.25 3.53
N ILE A 101 -1.63 -10.93 2.64
CA ILE A 101 -0.89 -12.15 2.91
C ILE A 101 0.58 -11.88 2.61
N SER A 102 1.47 -12.11 3.56
CA SER A 102 2.91 -12.10 3.36
C SER A 102 3.43 -13.52 3.23
N THR A 103 4.42 -13.73 2.37
CA THR A 103 5.17 -15.00 2.31
C THR A 103 6.33 -15.03 3.30
N ASP A 104 6.55 -13.94 4.04
CA ASP A 104 7.55 -13.84 5.11
C ASP A 104 6.86 -14.05 6.44
N ASP A 105 7.24 -15.14 7.14
CA ASP A 105 6.66 -15.49 8.44
C ASP A 105 6.92 -14.44 9.51
N SER A 106 7.94 -13.61 9.36
CA SER A 106 8.21 -12.50 10.30
C SER A 106 7.14 -11.42 10.29
N ASP A 107 6.34 -11.33 9.23
CA ASP A 107 5.27 -10.35 9.08
C ASP A 107 3.95 -10.77 9.76
N VAL A 108 3.83 -12.01 10.22
CA VAL A 108 2.57 -12.56 10.77
C VAL A 108 2.02 -11.67 11.87
N THR A 109 2.84 -11.32 12.86
CA THR A 109 2.42 -10.44 13.97
C THR A 109 2.05 -9.03 13.49
N LEU A 110 2.72 -8.52 12.46
CA LEU A 110 2.44 -7.20 11.89
C LEU A 110 1.10 -7.17 11.16
N LEU A 111 0.77 -8.25 10.47
CA LEU A 111 -0.44 -8.36 9.67
C LEU A 111 -1.65 -8.83 10.50
N ASP A 112 -1.41 -9.45 11.66
CA ASP A 112 -2.46 -9.85 12.58
C ASP A 112 -3.21 -8.62 13.10
N SER A 113 -4.52 -8.59 12.91
CA SER A 113 -5.38 -7.52 13.41
C SER A 113 -5.58 -7.52 14.92
N GLU A 114 -5.36 -8.67 15.56
CA GLU A 114 -5.52 -8.85 17.01
C GLU A 114 -4.20 -8.64 17.76
N ALA A 115 -3.05 -8.69 17.08
CA ALA A 115 -1.77 -8.43 17.70
C ALA A 115 -1.57 -6.93 18.00
N GLU A 116 -1.04 -6.62 19.17
CA GLU A 116 -0.68 -5.26 19.51
C GLU A 116 0.54 -4.81 18.68
N PRO A 117 0.39 -3.80 17.81
CA PRO A 117 1.53 -3.26 17.09
C PRO A 117 2.48 -2.53 18.04
N GLY A 118 3.75 -2.43 17.65
CA GLY A 118 4.70 -1.59 18.39
C GLY A 118 4.21 -0.13 18.53
N PRO A 119 4.66 0.62 19.55
CA PRO A 119 4.09 1.94 19.89
C PRO A 119 4.03 2.94 18.72
N SER A 120 5.07 2.97 17.88
CA SER A 120 5.12 3.86 16.70
C SER A 120 4.03 3.52 15.69
N ARG A 121 3.84 2.22 15.40
CA ARG A 121 2.80 1.77 14.47
C ARG A 121 1.40 1.99 15.03
N MET A 122 1.22 1.80 16.33
CA MET A 122 -0.06 2.08 17.01
C MET A 122 -0.47 3.54 16.83
N LEU A 123 0.48 4.46 17.05
CA LEU A 123 0.22 5.90 16.87
C LEU A 123 -0.15 6.24 15.42
N ILE A 124 0.59 5.69 14.45
CA ILE A 124 0.30 5.92 13.04
C ILE A 124 -1.10 5.38 12.69
N ARG A 125 -1.44 4.17 13.12
CA ARG A 125 -2.76 3.56 12.87
C ARG A 125 -3.90 4.36 13.50
N ASP A 126 -3.72 4.87 14.72
CA ASP A 126 -4.73 5.72 15.38
C ASP A 126 -4.97 7.02 14.60
N VAL A 127 -3.91 7.68 14.14
CA VAL A 127 -4.02 8.87 13.30
C VAL A 127 -4.73 8.57 11.98
N LEU A 128 -4.33 7.51 11.27
CA LEU A 128 -4.95 7.10 10.01
C LEU A 128 -6.44 6.81 10.17
N GLN A 129 -6.81 6.09 11.24
CA GLN A 129 -8.20 5.80 11.55
C GLN A 129 -9.03 7.08 11.76
N ARG A 130 -8.54 8.01 12.58
CA ARG A 130 -9.24 9.28 12.86
C ARG A 130 -9.40 10.13 11.61
N VAL A 131 -8.38 10.21 10.78
CA VAL A 131 -8.47 10.95 9.50
C VAL A 131 -9.48 10.29 8.57
N GLY A 132 -9.46 8.96 8.46
CA GLY A 132 -10.46 8.23 7.67
C GLY A 132 -11.90 8.39 8.19
N GLU A 133 -12.11 8.42 9.50
CA GLU A 133 -13.40 8.69 10.12
C GLU A 133 -13.89 10.12 9.81
N HIS A 134 -12.99 11.10 9.90
CA HIS A 134 -13.30 12.49 9.58
C HIS A 134 -13.62 12.67 8.10
N ALA A 135 -12.87 12.07 7.21
CA ALA A 135 -13.13 12.11 5.77
C ALA A 135 -14.52 11.52 5.43
N ARG A 136 -14.86 10.37 6.01
CA ARG A 136 -16.21 9.77 5.84
C ARG A 136 -17.32 10.67 6.37
N TYR A 137 -17.11 11.33 7.51
CA TYR A 137 -18.06 12.28 8.06
C TYR A 137 -18.29 13.48 7.12
N LEU A 138 -17.22 14.07 6.58
CA LEU A 138 -17.32 15.17 5.62
C LEU A 138 -18.04 14.74 4.33
N SER A 139 -17.71 13.57 3.80
CA SER A 139 -18.39 13.01 2.63
C SER A 139 -19.89 12.80 2.87
N ALA A 140 -20.27 12.32 4.06
CA ALA A 140 -21.68 12.16 4.43
C ALA A 140 -22.43 13.50 4.53
N LEU A 141 -21.73 14.60 4.78
CA LEU A 141 -22.29 15.97 4.76
C LEU A 141 -22.33 16.59 3.35
N GLY A 142 -21.87 15.86 2.32
CA GLY A 142 -21.78 16.37 0.95
C GLY A 142 -20.67 17.40 0.77
N VAL A 143 -19.68 17.42 1.66
CA VAL A 143 -18.49 18.26 1.51
C VAL A 143 -17.51 17.52 0.63
N ASP A 144 -17.48 17.87 -0.65
CA ASP A 144 -16.43 17.46 -1.56
C ASP A 144 -15.14 18.22 -1.22
N LEU A 145 -14.17 17.52 -0.69
CA LEU A 145 -12.82 18.07 -0.55
C LEU A 145 -12.14 17.99 -1.92
N PRO A 146 -11.76 19.12 -2.53
CA PRO A 146 -11.14 19.13 -3.85
C PRO A 146 -9.90 18.22 -3.87
N GLY A 147 -9.83 17.29 -4.80
CA GLY A 147 -8.71 16.37 -4.95
C GLY A 147 -8.78 15.10 -4.12
N LEU A 148 -9.85 14.87 -3.36
CA LEU A 148 -10.05 13.60 -2.66
C LEU A 148 -10.94 12.67 -3.47
N PRO A 149 -10.44 11.51 -3.92
CA PRO A 149 -11.27 10.50 -4.56
C PRO A 149 -12.30 9.95 -3.57
N HIS A 150 -13.47 9.60 -4.07
CA HIS A 150 -14.51 9.00 -3.26
C HIS A 150 -14.07 7.61 -2.76
N ASP A 151 -14.38 7.31 -1.50
CA ASP A 151 -14.26 6.02 -0.82
C ASP A 151 -12.83 5.44 -0.66
N GLY A 152 -12.19 5.77 0.44
CA GLY A 152 -11.01 5.07 0.95
C GLY A 152 -9.65 5.56 0.42
N ASP A 153 -9.61 6.29 -0.68
CA ASP A 153 -8.37 6.80 -1.31
C ASP A 153 -7.89 8.15 -0.74
N VAL A 154 -8.61 8.68 0.22
CA VAL A 154 -8.54 10.06 0.70
C VAL A 154 -7.18 10.48 1.24
N MET A 155 -6.47 9.56 1.88
CA MET A 155 -5.23 9.93 2.60
C MET A 155 -4.01 10.13 1.68
N ILE A 156 -3.97 9.46 0.56
CA ILE A 156 -2.79 9.45 -0.33
C ILE A 156 -2.67 10.77 -1.09
N HIS A 157 -3.80 11.37 -1.47
CA HIS A 157 -3.82 12.62 -2.24
C HIS A 157 -3.54 13.88 -1.40
N ILE A 158 -4.00 13.95 -0.14
CA ILE A 158 -3.72 15.11 0.72
C ILE A 158 -2.22 15.30 0.94
N ILE A 159 -1.49 14.22 1.18
CA ILE A 159 -0.04 14.28 1.42
C ILE A 159 0.72 14.66 0.14
N ALA A 160 0.27 14.21 -1.03
CA ALA A 160 0.90 14.54 -2.31
C ALA A 160 0.72 16.01 -2.72
N ASP A 161 -0.48 16.57 -2.51
CA ASP A 161 -0.77 17.97 -2.87
C ASP A 161 -0.04 18.99 -1.97
N GLU A 162 0.10 18.71 -0.67
CA GLU A 162 0.87 19.57 0.23
C GLU A 162 2.38 19.57 -0.10
N ALA A 163 2.93 18.46 -0.60
CA ALA A 163 4.31 18.37 -1.01
C ALA A 163 4.59 19.15 -2.30
N GLN A 164 3.63 19.23 -3.22
CA GLN A 164 3.75 20.02 -4.45
C GLN A 164 3.52 21.53 -4.25
N ALA A 165 2.68 21.92 -3.29
CA ALA A 165 2.39 23.32 -3.02
C ALA A 165 3.56 24.08 -2.35
N LYS A 166 4.59 23.37 -1.88
CA LYS A 166 5.70 23.93 -1.10
C LYS A 166 7.03 24.01 -1.85
N ALA A 167 7.03 23.94 -3.17
CA ALA A 167 8.22 24.30 -3.96
C ALA A 167 8.34 25.83 -4.01
N PRO A 168 9.35 26.45 -3.34
CA PRO A 168 9.55 27.87 -3.46
C PRO A 168 10.00 28.17 -4.89
N SER A 169 9.26 29.03 -5.58
CA SER A 169 9.74 29.66 -6.81
C SER A 169 10.88 30.60 -6.45
N PHE A 170 12.12 30.11 -6.55
CA PHE A 170 13.27 31.00 -6.59
C PHE A 170 13.26 31.71 -7.95
N THR A 171 12.76 32.93 -7.95
CA THR A 171 13.01 33.85 -9.03
C THR A 171 14.37 34.50 -8.73
N GLU A 172 15.40 34.09 -9.45
CA GLU A 172 16.65 34.85 -9.49
C GLU A 172 16.39 36.18 -10.16
N ALA A 173 16.74 37.25 -9.44
CA ALA A 173 16.90 38.59 -9.97
C ALA A 173 18.36 38.82 -10.32
#